data_f272797b200e02f1ba6dca11b8734a8e
#
_entry.id   f272797b200e02f1ba6dca11b8734a8e
#
_cell.length_a   1.000
_cell.length_b   1.000
_cell.length_c   1.000
_cell.angle_alpha   90.00
_cell.angle_beta   90.00
_cell.angle_gamma   90.00
#
_symmetry.space_group_name_H-M   'P 1'
#
loop_
_entity.id
_entity.type
_entity.pdbx_description
1 polymer ?
#
loop_
_entity_poly.entity_id
_entity_poly.type
_entity_poly.pdbx_seq_one_letter_code
_entity_poly.pdbx_strand_id
1 'polypeptide(L)'
;MNTTVESGKTAAIISYLTIIGTIIAYFMNNDTKNTFASFHIRQALGIHITFYVLGALISIFDSWMITYAFWIFIAVLWGYGMVTAIQGEQREVPILGTQYQK
;
A
#
# COMPACT_ATOMS: atom_id res chain seq x y z
N MET A 1 22.43 6.94 6.02
CA MET A 1 21.02 6.61 5.84
C MET A 1 20.15 7.72 6.40
N ASN A 2 19.06 8.04 5.75
CA ASN A 2 18.16 9.10 6.17
C ASN A 2 17.43 8.69 7.45
N THR A 3 17.51 9.53 8.50
CA THR A 3 16.84 9.24 9.78
C THR A 3 15.32 9.22 9.63
N THR A 4 14.76 9.99 8.67
CA THR A 4 13.33 9.97 8.38
C THR A 4 12.89 8.57 7.93
N VAL A 5 13.68 7.96 7.03
CA VAL A 5 13.40 6.60 6.57
C VAL A 5 13.49 5.61 7.72
N GLU A 6 14.57 5.70 8.50
CA GLU A 6 14.79 4.80 9.64
C GLU A 6 13.61 4.83 10.61
N SER A 7 13.18 6.03 11.01
CA SER A 7 12.13 6.16 12.02
C SER A 7 10.75 5.83 11.47
N GLY A 8 10.53 5.94 10.15
CA GLY A 8 9.23 5.66 9.55
C GLY A 8 9.05 4.26 9.00
N LYS A 9 10.14 3.48 8.93
CA LYS A 9 10.11 2.20 8.22
C LYS A 9 9.15 1.19 8.83
N THR A 10 9.13 1.09 10.15
CA THR A 10 8.25 0.14 10.83
C THR A 10 6.78 0.42 10.53
N ALA A 11 6.36 1.68 10.65
CA ALA A 11 4.99 2.06 10.33
C ALA A 11 4.66 1.81 8.86
N ALA A 12 5.60 2.12 7.96
CA ALA A 12 5.41 1.89 6.53
C ALA A 12 5.17 0.40 6.23
N ILE A 13 5.98 -0.47 6.79
CA ILE A 13 5.84 -1.92 6.58
C ILE A 13 4.53 -2.43 7.15
N ILE A 14 4.18 -2.01 8.37
CA ILE A 14 2.93 -2.43 9.01
C ILE A 14 1.73 -2.04 8.15
N SER A 15 1.79 -0.88 7.50
CA SER A 15 0.67 -0.39 6.69
C SER A 15 0.34 -1.31 5.51
N TYR A 16 1.31 -2.06 5.00
CA TYR A 16 1.08 -2.95 3.86
C TYR A 16 0.55 -4.32 4.25
N LEU A 17 0.58 -4.70 5.52
CA LEU A 17 0.20 -6.05 5.92
C LEU A 17 -1.28 -6.31 5.70
N THR A 18 -2.14 -5.42 6.18
CA THR A 18 -3.59 -5.50 6.01
C THR A 18 -4.16 -4.09 6.15
N ILE A 19 -5.47 -3.96 5.87
CA ILE A 19 -6.13 -2.67 6.11
C ILE A 19 -6.08 -2.29 7.60
N ILE A 20 -6.15 -3.27 8.49
CA ILE A 20 -5.99 -3.02 9.92
C ILE A 20 -4.59 -2.49 10.21
N GLY A 21 -3.57 -3.07 9.56
CA GLY A 21 -2.20 -2.56 9.65
C GLY A 21 -2.07 -1.13 9.19
N THR A 22 -2.78 -0.76 8.13
CA THR A 22 -2.79 0.62 7.64
C THR A 22 -3.34 1.58 8.71
N ILE A 23 -4.42 1.19 9.36
CA ILE A 23 -5.02 2.01 10.41
C ILE A 23 -4.06 2.16 11.59
N ILE A 24 -3.46 1.06 12.03
CA ILE A 24 -2.47 1.07 13.11
C ILE A 24 -1.30 1.98 12.76
N ALA A 25 -0.78 1.84 11.53
CA ALA A 25 0.34 2.65 11.07
C ALA A 25 -0.01 4.14 11.05
N TYR A 26 -1.22 4.47 10.63
CA TYR A 26 -1.68 5.85 10.64
C TYR A 26 -1.61 6.45 12.03
N PHE A 27 -2.11 5.72 13.04
CA PHE A 27 -2.06 6.20 14.42
C PHE A 27 -0.63 6.28 14.95
N MET A 28 0.21 5.31 14.61
CA MET A 28 1.63 5.36 14.98
C MET A 28 2.32 6.60 14.44
N ASN A 29 1.92 7.04 13.24
CA ASN A 29 2.55 8.17 12.56
C ASN A 29 1.90 9.50 12.91
N ASN A 30 0.80 9.49 13.67
CA ASN A 30 0.02 10.69 13.91
C ASN A 30 0.82 11.76 14.66
N ASP A 31 1.61 11.34 15.64
CA ASP A 31 2.40 12.28 16.45
C ASP A 31 3.69 12.69 15.76
N THR A 32 4.37 11.75 15.12
CA THR A 32 5.66 12.01 14.48
C THR A 32 5.55 12.64 13.10
N LYS A 33 4.45 12.36 12.40
CA LYS A 33 4.19 12.84 11.03
C LYS A 33 5.36 12.61 10.10
N ASN A 34 5.92 11.41 10.18
CA ASN A 34 7.07 11.00 9.38
C ASN A 34 6.70 10.98 7.91
N THR A 35 7.46 11.66 7.05
CA THR A 35 7.13 11.78 5.63
C THR A 35 7.28 10.47 4.87
N PHE A 36 8.26 9.64 5.22
CA PHE A 36 8.43 8.33 4.61
C PHE A 36 7.26 7.43 4.95
N ALA A 37 6.88 7.38 6.24
CA ALA A 37 5.74 6.57 6.66
C ALA A 37 4.44 7.08 6.03
N SER A 38 4.25 8.40 5.97
CA SER A 38 3.04 8.98 5.35
C SER A 38 2.90 8.57 3.89
N PHE A 39 4.00 8.58 3.14
CA PHE A 39 3.99 8.14 1.74
C PHE A 39 3.47 6.71 1.62
N HIS A 40 4.06 5.80 2.39
CA HIS A 40 3.70 4.38 2.29
C HIS A 40 2.33 4.08 2.89
N ILE A 41 1.91 4.80 3.92
CA ILE A 41 0.56 4.63 4.49
C ILE A 41 -0.49 5.02 3.45
N ARG A 42 -0.31 6.12 2.74
CA ARG A 42 -1.24 6.52 1.68
C ARG A 42 -1.26 5.50 0.54
N GLN A 43 -0.08 5.00 0.16
CA GLN A 43 0.01 4.00 -0.90
C GLN A 43 -0.65 2.69 -0.47
N ALA A 44 -0.39 2.23 0.76
CA ALA A 44 -1.00 1.02 1.29
C ALA A 44 -2.51 1.16 1.40
N LEU A 45 -3.00 2.30 1.87
CA LEU A 45 -4.44 2.55 1.94
C LEU A 45 -5.07 2.47 0.55
N GLY A 46 -4.43 3.09 -0.44
CA GLY A 46 -4.90 3.04 -1.82
C GLY A 46 -4.95 1.61 -2.36
N ILE A 47 -3.92 0.81 -2.09
CA ILE A 47 -3.89 -0.59 -2.53
C ILE A 47 -5.01 -1.39 -1.88
N HIS A 48 -5.22 -1.21 -0.58
CA HIS A 48 -6.29 -1.93 0.13
C HIS A 48 -7.67 -1.52 -0.37
N ILE A 49 -7.90 -0.22 -0.60
CA ILE A 49 -9.17 0.25 -1.15
C ILE A 49 -9.38 -0.32 -2.54
N THR A 50 -8.34 -0.30 -3.39
CA THR A 50 -8.40 -0.87 -4.73
C THR A 50 -8.76 -2.36 -4.67
N PHE A 51 -8.15 -3.09 -3.75
CA PHE A 51 -8.45 -4.51 -3.57
C PHE A 51 -9.94 -4.73 -3.27
N TYR A 52 -10.49 -3.99 -2.31
CA TYR A 52 -11.88 -4.19 -1.92
C TYR A 52 -12.86 -3.72 -3.00
N VAL A 53 -12.60 -2.56 -3.63
CA VAL A 53 -13.50 -2.03 -4.66
C VAL A 53 -13.49 -2.91 -5.91
N LEU A 54 -12.31 -3.22 -6.44
CA LEU A 54 -12.21 -4.06 -7.63
C LEU A 54 -12.64 -5.49 -7.34
N GLY A 55 -12.35 -6.00 -6.15
CA GLY A 55 -12.80 -7.32 -5.77
C GLY A 55 -14.32 -7.43 -5.75
N ALA A 56 -15.00 -6.41 -5.24
CA ALA A 56 -16.45 -6.36 -5.24
C ALA A 56 -17.00 -6.32 -6.67
N LEU A 57 -16.40 -5.52 -7.54
CA LEU A 57 -16.82 -5.42 -8.94
C LEU A 57 -16.60 -6.73 -9.69
N ILE A 58 -15.44 -7.36 -9.48
CA ILE A 58 -15.09 -8.61 -10.17
C ILE A 58 -15.96 -9.75 -9.71
N SER A 59 -16.45 -9.73 -8.48
CA SER A 59 -17.28 -10.80 -7.93
C SER A 59 -18.58 -11.02 -8.71
N ILE A 60 -19.03 -10.03 -9.49
CA ILE A 60 -20.23 -10.17 -10.32
C ILE A 60 -19.92 -10.85 -11.67
N PHE A 61 -18.65 -11.06 -12.00
CA PHE A 61 -18.26 -11.74 -13.23
C PHE A 61 -17.84 -13.17 -12.91
N ASP A 62 -18.42 -14.12 -13.62
CA ASP A 62 -18.11 -15.53 -13.45
C ASP A 62 -17.00 -15.92 -14.42
N SER A 63 -15.79 -15.42 -14.18
CA SER A 63 -14.65 -15.67 -15.04
C SER A 63 -13.38 -15.85 -14.22
N TRP A 64 -12.78 -17.03 -14.34
CA TRP A 64 -11.53 -17.29 -13.65
C TRP A 64 -10.37 -16.47 -14.22
N MET A 65 -10.43 -16.12 -15.53
CA MET A 65 -9.39 -15.29 -16.15
C MET A 65 -9.36 -13.90 -15.52
N ILE A 66 -10.53 -13.29 -15.32
CA ILE A 66 -10.62 -11.98 -14.70
C ILE A 66 -10.13 -12.04 -13.26
N THR A 67 -10.47 -13.11 -12.55
CA THR A 67 -10.03 -13.30 -11.17
C THR A 67 -8.52 -13.44 -11.07
N TYR A 68 -7.90 -14.23 -11.95
CA TYR A 68 -6.45 -14.35 -11.97
C TYR A 68 -5.77 -13.03 -12.29
N ALA A 69 -6.27 -12.30 -13.29
CA ALA A 69 -5.71 -11.00 -13.64
C ALA A 69 -5.77 -10.02 -12.46
N PHE A 70 -6.88 -10.03 -11.73
CA PHE A 70 -7.06 -9.19 -10.56
C PHE A 70 -6.02 -9.53 -9.47
N TRP A 71 -5.86 -10.81 -9.16
CA TRP A 71 -4.91 -11.20 -8.12
C TRP A 71 -3.47 -10.87 -8.50
N ILE A 72 -3.10 -11.05 -9.77
CA ILE A 72 -1.77 -10.69 -10.26
C ILE A 72 -1.56 -9.19 -10.14
N PHE A 73 -2.55 -8.40 -10.54
CA PHE A 73 -2.47 -6.94 -10.46
C PHE A 73 -2.26 -6.47 -9.02
N ILE A 74 -3.08 -6.97 -8.10
CA ILE A 74 -2.97 -6.61 -6.68
C ILE A 74 -1.64 -7.07 -6.10
N ALA A 75 -1.20 -8.28 -6.46
CA ALA A 75 0.08 -8.79 -5.96
C ALA A 75 1.25 -7.92 -6.41
N VAL A 76 1.21 -7.42 -7.65
CA VAL A 76 2.26 -6.52 -8.15
C VAL A 76 2.25 -5.20 -7.36
N LEU A 77 1.08 -4.60 -7.17
CA LEU A 77 0.99 -3.34 -6.43
C LEU A 77 1.46 -3.53 -4.98
N TRP A 78 0.95 -4.56 -4.33
CA TRP A 78 1.28 -4.82 -2.93
C TRP A 78 2.75 -5.15 -2.77
N GLY A 79 3.26 -6.06 -3.58
CA GLY A 79 4.65 -6.50 -3.52
C GLY A 79 5.61 -5.34 -3.79
N TYR A 80 5.30 -4.53 -4.80
CA TYR A 80 6.13 -3.37 -5.13
C TYR A 80 6.19 -2.40 -3.95
N GLY A 81 5.02 -2.08 -3.38
CA GLY A 81 4.96 -1.16 -2.25
C GLY A 81 5.69 -1.70 -1.03
N MET A 82 5.47 -2.97 -0.68
CA MET A 82 6.12 -3.59 0.47
C MET A 82 7.64 -3.62 0.30
N VAL A 83 8.12 -4.04 -0.87
CA VAL A 83 9.56 -4.12 -1.12
C VAL A 83 10.21 -2.74 -1.03
N THR A 84 9.60 -1.72 -1.61
CA THR A 84 10.17 -0.37 -1.54
C THR A 84 10.16 0.17 -0.11
N ALA A 85 9.14 -0.18 0.68
CA ALA A 85 9.12 0.20 2.10
C ALA A 85 10.26 -0.46 2.86
N ILE A 86 10.51 -1.73 2.61
CA ILE A 86 11.61 -2.46 3.24
C ILE A 86 12.96 -1.88 2.83
N GLN A 87 13.09 -1.50 1.56
CA GLN A 87 14.32 -0.90 1.04
C GLN A 87 14.52 0.55 1.46
N GLY A 88 13.53 1.16 2.08
CA GLY A 88 13.64 2.55 2.49
C GLY A 88 13.41 3.56 1.37
N GLU A 89 12.68 3.18 0.34
CA GLU A 89 12.42 4.02 -0.83
C GLU A 89 10.99 4.50 -0.87
N GLN A 90 10.78 5.70 -1.42
CA GLN A 90 9.45 6.28 -1.63
C GLN A 90 9.09 6.19 -3.11
N ARG A 91 8.82 4.98 -3.58
CA ARG A 91 8.45 4.76 -4.98
C ARG A 91 6.97 4.46 -5.10
N GLU A 92 6.32 5.15 -6.02
CA GLU A 92 4.91 4.93 -6.31
C GLU A 92 4.74 3.61 -7.04
N VAL A 93 3.68 2.87 -6.68
CA VAL A 93 3.36 1.64 -7.41
C VAL A 93 2.98 1.94 -8.86
N PRO A 94 3.15 0.97 -9.77
CA PRO A 94 2.79 1.19 -11.17
C PRO A 94 1.32 1.58 -11.32
N ILE A 95 1.05 2.43 -12.29
CA ILE A 95 -0.28 2.83 -12.76
C ILE A 95 -1.03 3.71 -11.75
N LEU A 96 -1.28 3.25 -10.54
CA LEU A 96 -2.16 3.92 -9.59
C LEU A 96 -1.45 4.72 -8.51
N GLY A 97 -0.12 4.57 -8.39
CA GLY A 97 0.62 5.19 -7.28
C GLY A 97 0.45 6.70 -7.19
N THR A 98 0.48 7.39 -8.33
CA THR A 98 0.31 8.84 -8.36
C THR A 98 -1.05 9.25 -7.80
N GLN A 99 -2.10 8.50 -8.11
CA GLN A 99 -3.43 8.77 -7.59
C GLN A 99 -3.51 8.60 -6.08
N TYR A 100 -2.82 7.60 -5.55
CA TYR A 100 -2.82 7.33 -4.12
C TYR A 100 -2.18 8.45 -3.31
N GLN A 101 -1.25 9.18 -3.90
CA GLN A 101 -0.51 10.23 -3.21
C GLN A 101 -1.16 11.61 -3.33
N LYS A 102 -2.22 11.74 -4.08
CA LYS A 102 -2.93 13.01 -4.20
C LYS A 102 -3.81 13.34 -3.01
#